data_cad8c7885aec0dabbeaedab6c99cabba
#
_entry.id   cad8c7885aec0dabbeaedab6c99cabba
#
_cell.length_a   1.000
_cell.length_b   1.000
_cell.length_c   1.000
_cell.angle_alpha   90.00
_cell.angle_beta   90.00
_cell.angle_gamma   90.00
#
_symmetry.space_group_name_H-M   'P 1'
#
loop_
_entity.id
_entity.type
_entity.pdbx_description
1 polymer ?
#
loop_
_entity_poly.entity_id
_entity_poly.type
_entity_poly.pdbx_seq_one_letter_code
_entity_poly.pdbx_strand_id
1 'polypeptide(L)'
;DAFEDIEVTPEEIERLYDVFEKESIELVEDLDKELEEIEVSKEELEDLSVPEGINIDDHVKMYIKEIGKVNLLTPEEELSLAKRMADGETAKEQLEEIGEDIDEDTKKQIDLLIADGEKAKKSLAEANLRLVVSIAKRYVGRGMLFLDLIQEGNLGLIKAVDKFDYTKGYKFSTYATWWIRQ
;
A
#
# COMPACT_ATOMS: atom_id res chain seq x y z
N ASP A 1 23.73 4.87 6.58
CA ASP A 1 24.77 4.91 7.61
C ASP A 1 24.87 3.63 8.47
N ALA A 2 24.29 2.49 8.05
CA ALA A 2 24.43 1.24 8.79
C ALA A 2 25.80 0.55 8.61
N PHE A 3 26.66 1.05 7.71
CA PHE A 3 27.95 0.44 7.35
C PHE A 3 29.16 1.38 7.52
N GLU A 4 28.99 2.55 8.14
CA GLU A 4 30.07 3.56 8.28
C GLU A 4 31.29 3.09 9.10
N ASP A 5 31.13 2.04 9.92
CA ASP A 5 32.18 1.49 10.79
C ASP A 5 32.63 0.06 10.44
N ILE A 6 32.23 -0.47 9.28
CA ILE A 6 32.58 -1.85 8.87
C ILE A 6 33.47 -1.77 7.62
N GLU A 7 34.74 -2.18 7.75
CA GLU A 7 35.60 -2.43 6.58
C GLU A 7 35.05 -3.66 5.82
N VAL A 8 34.28 -3.39 4.77
CA VAL A 8 33.71 -4.44 3.91
C VAL A 8 34.63 -4.67 2.72
N THR A 9 35.00 -5.92 2.47
CA THR A 9 35.81 -6.28 1.31
C THR A 9 35.00 -6.27 0.02
N PRO A 10 35.62 -6.03 -1.18
CA PRO A 10 34.92 -6.08 -2.45
C PRO A 10 34.15 -7.42 -2.68
N GLU A 11 34.71 -8.52 -2.21
CA GLU A 11 34.09 -9.86 -2.33
C GLU A 11 32.87 -10.04 -1.44
N GLU A 12 32.81 -9.35 -0.30
CA GLU A 12 31.63 -9.33 0.58
C GLU A 12 30.51 -8.46 0.01
N ILE A 13 30.90 -7.37 -0.66
CA ILE A 13 29.96 -6.51 -1.38
C ILE A 13 29.32 -7.30 -2.54
N GLU A 14 30.10 -8.03 -3.35
CA GLU A 14 29.59 -8.84 -4.45
C GLU A 14 28.58 -9.92 -3.95
N ARG A 15 28.88 -10.58 -2.85
CA ARG A 15 27.95 -11.54 -2.21
C ARG A 15 26.67 -10.88 -1.71
N LEU A 16 26.76 -9.64 -1.21
CA LEU A 16 25.61 -8.88 -0.76
C LEU A 16 24.67 -8.54 -1.95
N TYR A 17 25.27 -8.13 -3.09
CA TYR A 17 24.51 -7.91 -4.32
C TYR A 17 23.82 -9.18 -4.82
N ASP A 18 24.50 -10.33 -4.80
CA ASP A 18 23.92 -11.62 -5.18
C ASP A 18 22.72 -12.02 -4.27
N VAL A 19 22.79 -11.68 -2.98
CA VAL A 19 21.68 -11.92 -2.05
C VAL A 19 20.52 -10.99 -2.35
N PHE A 20 20.76 -9.70 -2.61
CA PHE A 20 19.72 -8.75 -2.94
C PHE A 20 19.00 -9.13 -4.24
N GLU A 21 19.75 -9.58 -5.27
CA GLU A 21 19.17 -10.07 -6.52
C GLU A 21 18.32 -11.32 -6.31
N LYS A 22 18.75 -12.29 -5.50
CA LYS A 22 17.98 -13.50 -5.16
C LYS A 22 16.70 -13.20 -4.38
N GLU A 23 16.74 -12.22 -3.48
CA GLU A 23 15.60 -11.82 -2.65
C GLU A 23 14.72 -10.76 -3.36
N SER A 24 15.03 -10.45 -4.64
CA SER A 24 14.34 -9.41 -5.42
C SER A 24 14.33 -8.05 -4.72
N ILE A 25 15.45 -7.70 -4.05
CA ILE A 25 15.65 -6.39 -3.42
C ILE A 25 16.32 -5.48 -4.45
N GLU A 26 15.61 -4.49 -4.92
CA GLU A 26 16.13 -3.47 -5.84
C GLU A 26 17.00 -2.44 -5.06
N LEU A 27 18.21 -2.21 -5.54
CA LEU A 27 19.12 -1.24 -4.94
C LEU A 27 18.92 0.11 -5.60
N VAL A 28 18.59 1.09 -4.81
CA VAL A 28 18.28 2.45 -5.24
C VAL A 28 19.46 3.36 -4.94
N GLU A 29 20.05 3.99 -5.97
CA GLU A 29 21.19 4.90 -5.82
C GLU A 29 20.80 6.27 -5.23
N ASP A 30 19.57 6.70 -5.44
CA ASP A 30 19.05 8.00 -4.97
C ASP A 30 17.58 7.89 -4.62
N LEU A 31 17.31 7.57 -3.35
CA LEU A 31 15.95 7.35 -2.84
C LEU A 31 15.06 8.58 -3.03
N ASP A 32 15.60 9.78 -2.89
CA ASP A 32 14.84 11.02 -3.00
C ASP A 32 14.39 11.27 -4.45
N LYS A 33 15.23 11.02 -5.44
CA LYS A 33 14.85 11.10 -6.86
C LYS A 33 13.83 10.05 -7.25
N GLU A 34 14.00 8.84 -6.77
CA GLU A 34 13.06 7.77 -7.07
C GLU A 34 11.70 8.00 -6.38
N LEU A 35 11.69 8.58 -5.19
CA LEU A 35 10.48 9.01 -4.50
C LEU A 35 9.78 10.16 -5.25
N GLU A 36 10.51 11.12 -5.81
CA GLU A 36 9.93 12.19 -6.65
C GLU A 36 9.33 11.65 -7.95
N GLU A 37 9.98 10.68 -8.62
CA GLU A 37 9.44 10.02 -9.83
C GLU A 37 8.23 9.12 -9.54
N ILE A 38 8.08 8.68 -8.29
CA ILE A 38 7.02 7.78 -7.83
C ILE A 38 5.80 8.57 -7.36
N GLU A 39 5.97 9.82 -6.92
CA GLU A 39 4.87 10.60 -6.37
C GLU A 39 3.78 10.83 -7.42
N VAL A 40 2.59 10.35 -7.14
CA VAL A 40 1.40 10.56 -7.97
C VAL A 40 0.75 11.86 -7.52
N SER A 41 0.63 12.82 -8.44
CA SER A 41 0.05 14.11 -8.13
C SER A 41 -1.45 14.01 -7.83
N LYS A 42 -1.99 15.02 -7.14
CA LYS A 42 -3.42 15.05 -6.84
C LYS A 42 -4.26 15.11 -8.12
N GLU A 43 -3.78 15.81 -9.13
CA GLU A 43 -4.42 15.91 -10.44
C GLU A 43 -4.47 14.56 -11.13
N GLU A 44 -3.40 13.75 -11.05
CA GLU A 44 -3.38 12.38 -11.58
C GLU A 44 -4.33 11.44 -10.83
N LEU A 45 -4.50 11.62 -9.51
CA LEU A 45 -5.45 10.85 -8.71
C LEU A 45 -6.91 11.23 -9.02
N GLU A 46 -7.17 12.48 -9.38
CA GLU A 46 -8.48 12.98 -9.77
C GLU A 46 -8.83 12.61 -11.22
N ASP A 47 -7.82 12.42 -12.09
CA ASP A 47 -8.02 12.01 -13.47
C ASP A 47 -8.32 10.52 -13.58
N LEU A 48 -9.59 10.18 -13.65
CA LEU A 48 -10.10 8.83 -13.89
C LEU A 48 -10.40 8.57 -15.39
N SER A 49 -9.89 9.39 -16.30
CA SER A 49 -10.00 9.14 -17.75
C SER A 49 -9.26 7.85 -18.14
N VAL A 50 -9.78 7.17 -19.13
CA VAL A 50 -9.13 5.98 -19.70
C VAL A 50 -8.14 6.43 -20.78
N PRO A 51 -6.94 5.83 -20.83
CA PRO A 51 -5.97 6.14 -21.88
C PRO A 51 -6.56 5.97 -23.30
N GLU A 52 -6.20 6.88 -24.20
CA GLU A 52 -6.67 6.81 -25.60
C GLU A 52 -6.24 5.51 -26.30
N GLY A 53 -7.13 4.96 -27.11
CA GLY A 53 -6.84 3.74 -27.86
C GLY A 53 -7.08 2.43 -27.12
N ILE A 54 -7.49 2.47 -25.85
CA ILE A 54 -7.86 1.26 -25.11
C ILE A 54 -9.35 1.02 -25.22
N ASN A 55 -9.70 -0.14 -25.78
CA ASN A 55 -11.08 -0.59 -25.75
C ASN A 55 -11.36 -1.24 -24.40
N ILE A 56 -12.08 -0.51 -23.51
CA ILE A 56 -12.54 -1.01 -22.23
C ILE A 56 -14.00 -1.41 -22.32
N ASP A 57 -14.35 -2.51 -21.68
CA ASP A 57 -15.73 -2.92 -21.54
C ASP A 57 -16.48 -2.06 -20.49
N ASP A 58 -17.79 -2.22 -20.44
CA ASP A 58 -18.63 -1.42 -19.55
C ASP A 58 -18.39 -1.72 -18.05
N HIS A 59 -17.85 -2.91 -17.73
CA HIS A 59 -17.51 -3.27 -16.35
C HIS A 59 -16.34 -2.44 -15.82
N VAL A 60 -15.32 -2.20 -16.64
CA VAL A 60 -14.18 -1.35 -16.26
C VAL A 60 -14.63 0.11 -16.09
N LYS A 61 -15.49 0.62 -16.98
CA LYS A 61 -16.06 1.96 -16.84
C LYS A 61 -16.85 2.12 -15.55
N MET A 62 -17.65 1.09 -15.22
CA MET A 62 -18.45 1.08 -13.99
C MET A 62 -17.55 1.04 -12.76
N TYR A 63 -16.51 0.22 -12.73
CA TYR A 63 -15.51 0.18 -11.66
C TYR A 63 -14.86 1.55 -11.44
N ILE A 64 -14.35 2.17 -12.51
CA ILE A 64 -13.73 3.51 -12.44
C ILE A 64 -14.70 4.55 -11.89
N LYS A 65 -15.98 4.49 -12.29
CA LYS A 65 -17.02 5.37 -11.77
C LYS A 65 -17.30 5.15 -10.29
N GLU A 66 -17.29 3.89 -9.83
CA GLU A 66 -17.54 3.56 -8.42
C GLU A 66 -16.40 4.06 -7.51
N ILE A 67 -15.14 3.78 -7.86
CA ILE A 67 -13.99 4.29 -7.09
C ILE A 67 -13.92 5.82 -7.10
N GLY A 68 -14.43 6.45 -8.15
CA GLY A 68 -14.55 7.89 -8.28
C GLY A 68 -15.50 8.55 -7.26
N LYS A 69 -16.38 7.81 -6.60
CA LYS A 69 -17.30 8.32 -5.57
C LYS A 69 -16.64 8.46 -4.20
N VAL A 70 -15.54 7.76 -3.97
CA VAL A 70 -14.80 7.83 -2.71
C VAL A 70 -13.90 9.06 -2.74
N ASN A 71 -13.97 9.89 -1.71
CA ASN A 71 -13.13 11.07 -1.59
C ASN A 71 -11.68 10.68 -1.28
N LEU A 72 -10.74 11.51 -1.75
CA LEU A 72 -9.34 11.42 -1.35
C LEU A 72 -9.22 11.77 0.14
N LEU A 73 -8.36 11.05 0.85
CA LEU A 73 -8.09 11.31 2.26
C LEU A 73 -7.17 12.51 2.44
N THR A 74 -7.38 13.27 3.51
CA THR A 74 -6.38 14.20 4.01
C THR A 74 -5.30 13.45 4.79
N PRO A 75 -4.10 14.06 5.00
CA PRO A 75 -3.05 13.43 5.80
C PRO A 75 -3.51 13.07 7.22
N GLU A 76 -4.38 13.87 7.81
CA GLU A 76 -4.94 13.64 9.14
C GLU A 76 -5.89 12.44 9.16
N GLU A 77 -6.72 12.29 8.13
CA GLU A 77 -7.62 11.15 7.98
C GLU A 77 -6.84 9.86 7.74
N GLU A 78 -5.79 9.90 6.88
CA GLU A 78 -4.89 8.78 6.61
C GLU A 78 -4.23 8.31 7.90
N LEU A 79 -3.66 9.23 8.69
CA LEU A 79 -3.04 8.93 9.97
C LEU A 79 -4.05 8.36 10.99
N SER A 80 -5.27 8.90 11.01
CA SER A 80 -6.34 8.40 11.88
C SER A 80 -6.72 6.96 11.55
N LEU A 81 -6.88 6.65 10.26
CA LEU A 81 -7.18 5.29 9.82
C LEU A 81 -6.02 4.33 10.16
N ALA A 82 -4.79 4.73 9.91
CA ALA A 82 -3.62 3.92 10.21
C ALA A 82 -3.47 3.61 11.71
N LYS A 83 -3.75 4.57 12.59
CA LYS A 83 -3.77 4.34 14.05
C LYS A 83 -4.83 3.33 14.45
N ARG A 84 -6.06 3.48 13.94
CA ARG A 84 -7.16 2.55 14.23
C ARG A 84 -6.85 1.13 13.73
N MET A 85 -6.15 0.99 12.60
CA MET A 85 -5.67 -0.30 12.12
C MET A 85 -4.67 -0.92 13.09
N ALA A 86 -3.69 -0.15 13.56
CA ALA A 86 -2.69 -0.61 14.52
C ALA A 86 -3.31 -1.00 15.87
N ASP A 87 -4.27 -0.20 16.35
CA ASP A 87 -5.01 -0.50 17.59
C ASP A 87 -5.79 -1.82 17.47
N GLY A 88 -6.41 -2.05 16.30
CA GLY A 88 -7.13 -3.29 16.01
C GLY A 88 -6.21 -4.53 15.94
N GLU A 89 -5.03 -4.40 15.35
CA GLU A 89 -4.05 -5.50 15.29
C GLU A 89 -3.48 -5.80 16.69
N THR A 90 -3.14 -4.77 17.46
CA THR A 90 -2.71 -4.93 18.86
C THR A 90 -3.80 -5.60 19.70
N ALA A 91 -5.06 -5.23 19.50
CA ALA A 91 -6.19 -5.85 20.21
C ALA A 91 -6.35 -7.35 19.84
N LYS A 92 -6.08 -7.71 18.59
CA LYS A 92 -6.09 -9.08 18.12
C LYS A 92 -4.96 -9.92 18.73
N GLU A 93 -3.74 -9.37 18.76
CA GLU A 93 -2.60 -9.99 19.42
C GLU A 93 -2.87 -10.22 20.93
N GLN A 94 -3.45 -9.23 21.61
CA GLN A 94 -3.84 -9.35 23.01
C GLN A 94 -4.87 -10.47 23.23
N LEU A 95 -5.85 -10.61 22.34
CA LEU A 95 -6.84 -11.68 22.44
C LEU A 95 -6.22 -13.07 22.26
N GLU A 96 -5.23 -13.18 21.35
CA GLU A 96 -4.50 -14.44 21.14
C GLU A 96 -3.62 -14.80 22.34
N GLU A 97 -2.99 -13.82 23.01
CA GLU A 97 -2.15 -14.04 24.20
C GLU A 97 -2.96 -14.40 25.46
N ILE A 98 -4.11 -13.75 25.66
CA ILE A 98 -4.94 -14.00 26.85
C ILE A 98 -5.69 -15.33 26.74
N GLY A 99 -6.03 -15.75 25.52
CA GLY A 99 -6.76 -17.00 25.27
C GLY A 99 -8.23 -16.92 25.71
N GLU A 100 -8.78 -18.09 26.18
CA GLU A 100 -10.22 -18.19 26.53
C GLU A 100 -10.56 -17.67 27.93
N ASP A 101 -9.58 -17.36 28.76
CA ASP A 101 -9.78 -16.99 30.18
C ASP A 101 -9.94 -15.47 30.35
N ILE A 102 -10.92 -14.90 29.64
CA ILE A 102 -11.21 -13.47 29.61
C ILE A 102 -12.66 -13.23 30.01
N ASP A 103 -12.93 -12.17 30.78
CA ASP A 103 -14.29 -11.76 31.09
C ASP A 103 -15.02 -11.23 29.84
N GLU A 104 -16.36 -11.39 29.85
CA GLU A 104 -17.21 -11.10 28.67
C GLU A 104 -17.21 -9.60 28.28
N ASP A 105 -17.04 -8.69 29.25
CA ASP A 105 -17.01 -7.26 28.98
C ASP A 105 -15.70 -6.84 28.33
N THR A 106 -14.56 -7.36 28.79
CA THR A 106 -13.25 -7.13 28.19
C THR A 106 -13.17 -7.72 26.80
N LYS A 107 -13.68 -8.94 26.58
CA LYS A 107 -13.75 -9.56 25.27
C LYS A 107 -14.54 -8.70 24.28
N LYS A 108 -15.69 -8.19 24.70
CA LYS A 108 -16.51 -7.32 23.87
C LYS A 108 -15.81 -6.02 23.46
N GLN A 109 -15.01 -5.43 24.37
CA GLN A 109 -14.22 -4.25 24.06
C GLN A 109 -13.12 -4.56 23.03
N ILE A 110 -12.43 -5.67 23.17
CA ILE A 110 -11.40 -6.14 22.23
C ILE A 110 -12.04 -6.39 20.85
N ASP A 111 -13.17 -7.10 20.79
CA ASP A 111 -13.88 -7.36 19.54
C ASP A 111 -14.31 -6.07 18.82
N LEU A 112 -14.70 -5.03 19.56
CA LEU A 112 -15.02 -3.72 19.00
C LEU A 112 -13.80 -3.03 18.38
N LEU A 113 -12.63 -3.11 19.04
CA LEU A 113 -11.38 -2.54 18.52
C LEU A 113 -10.93 -3.27 17.26
N ILE A 114 -11.00 -4.60 17.23
CA ILE A 114 -10.69 -5.41 16.05
C ILE A 114 -11.61 -5.03 14.89
N ALA A 115 -12.93 -4.97 15.14
CA ALA A 115 -13.90 -4.60 14.12
C ALA A 115 -13.71 -3.17 13.59
N ASP A 116 -13.28 -2.24 14.44
CA ASP A 116 -12.97 -0.87 14.04
C ASP A 116 -11.69 -0.80 13.20
N GLY A 117 -10.64 -1.55 13.56
CA GLY A 117 -9.41 -1.70 12.80
C GLY A 117 -9.66 -2.25 11.39
N GLU A 118 -10.49 -3.29 11.27
CA GLU A 118 -10.87 -3.86 9.96
C GLU A 118 -11.65 -2.87 9.09
N LYS A 119 -12.53 -2.06 9.69
CA LYS A 119 -13.22 -0.97 8.97
C LYS A 119 -12.25 0.09 8.50
N ALA A 120 -11.30 0.48 9.35
CA ALA A 120 -10.26 1.46 8.99
C ALA A 120 -9.40 0.95 7.84
N LYS A 121 -8.98 -0.32 7.88
CA LYS A 121 -8.24 -1.00 6.82
C LYS A 121 -8.97 -0.96 5.48
N LYS A 122 -10.26 -1.32 5.49
CA LYS A 122 -11.10 -1.25 4.31
C LYS A 122 -11.22 0.16 3.77
N SER A 123 -11.43 1.16 4.63
CA SER A 123 -11.57 2.56 4.24
C SER A 123 -10.28 3.11 3.64
N LEU A 124 -9.11 2.76 4.20
CA LEU A 124 -7.81 3.15 3.67
C LEU A 124 -7.58 2.56 2.27
N ALA A 125 -7.91 1.27 2.08
CA ALA A 125 -7.81 0.62 0.77
C ALA A 125 -8.74 1.27 -0.25
N GLU A 126 -10.03 1.45 0.07
CA GLU A 126 -11.04 2.03 -0.84
C GLU A 126 -10.67 3.46 -1.29
N ALA A 127 -10.16 4.29 -0.38
CA ALA A 127 -9.75 5.66 -0.71
C ALA A 127 -8.50 5.72 -1.62
N ASN A 128 -7.71 4.63 -1.69
CA ASN A 128 -6.50 4.55 -2.50
C ASN A 128 -6.65 3.72 -3.79
N LEU A 129 -7.85 3.27 -4.15
CA LEU A 129 -8.08 2.57 -5.42
C LEU A 129 -7.76 3.45 -6.65
N ARG A 130 -7.92 4.77 -6.54
CA ARG A 130 -7.54 5.71 -7.60
C ARG A 130 -6.04 5.73 -7.84
N LEU A 131 -5.22 5.54 -6.81
CA LEU A 131 -3.76 5.42 -6.92
C LEU A 131 -3.39 4.22 -7.80
N VAL A 132 -4.06 3.08 -7.61
CA VAL A 132 -3.86 1.90 -8.45
C VAL A 132 -4.15 2.19 -9.91
N VAL A 133 -5.27 2.85 -10.21
CA VAL A 133 -5.64 3.19 -11.60
C VAL A 133 -4.62 4.15 -12.22
N SER A 134 -4.18 5.17 -11.48
CA SER A 134 -3.18 6.12 -11.97
C SER A 134 -1.86 5.43 -12.30
N ILE A 135 -1.40 4.51 -11.45
CA ILE A 135 -0.18 3.72 -11.72
C ILE A 135 -0.41 2.78 -12.89
N ALA A 136 -1.51 2.03 -12.94
CA ALA A 136 -1.81 1.08 -14.01
C ALA A 136 -1.82 1.74 -15.40
N LYS A 137 -2.25 3.00 -15.52
CA LYS A 137 -2.19 3.76 -16.77
C LYS A 137 -0.77 3.85 -17.36
N ARG A 138 0.26 3.93 -16.52
CA ARG A 138 1.67 4.04 -16.93
C ARG A 138 2.22 2.72 -17.52
N TYR A 139 1.52 1.60 -17.29
CA TYR A 139 1.92 0.25 -17.75
C TYR A 139 1.12 -0.25 -18.95
N VAL A 140 0.17 0.53 -19.43
CA VAL A 140 -0.62 0.20 -20.62
C VAL A 140 0.26 0.02 -21.86
N GLY A 141 -0.12 -0.94 -22.72
CA GLY A 141 0.61 -1.22 -23.99
C GLY A 141 1.81 -2.15 -23.82
N ARG A 142 2.05 -2.70 -22.63
CA ARG A 142 3.15 -3.63 -22.34
C ARG A 142 2.75 -5.11 -22.36
N GLY A 143 1.60 -5.45 -22.96
CA GLY A 143 1.17 -6.84 -23.16
C GLY A 143 0.11 -7.35 -22.17
N MET A 144 -0.22 -6.60 -21.11
CA MET A 144 -1.33 -6.90 -20.19
C MET A 144 -2.55 -6.03 -20.50
N LEU A 145 -3.74 -6.59 -20.26
CA LEU A 145 -4.98 -5.83 -20.38
C LEU A 145 -5.06 -4.82 -19.21
N PHE A 146 -5.70 -3.67 -19.47
CA PHE A 146 -5.81 -2.62 -18.45
C PHE A 146 -6.52 -3.08 -17.18
N LEU A 147 -7.55 -3.92 -17.31
CA LEU A 147 -8.24 -4.51 -16.15
C LEU A 147 -7.31 -5.42 -15.34
N ASP A 148 -6.47 -6.22 -15.99
CA ASP A 148 -5.53 -7.12 -15.31
C ASP A 148 -4.47 -6.31 -14.54
N LEU A 149 -3.95 -5.23 -15.15
CA LEU A 149 -3.04 -4.29 -14.47
C LEU A 149 -3.68 -3.69 -13.22
N ILE A 150 -4.96 -3.31 -13.28
CA ILE A 150 -5.69 -2.80 -12.13
C ILE A 150 -5.82 -3.89 -11.05
N GLN A 151 -6.13 -5.14 -11.42
CA GLN A 151 -6.29 -6.23 -10.45
C GLN A 151 -4.98 -6.58 -9.75
N GLU A 152 -3.87 -6.69 -10.49
CA GLU A 152 -2.54 -6.90 -9.91
C GLU A 152 -2.14 -5.73 -9.00
N GLY A 153 -2.39 -4.49 -9.44
CA GLY A 153 -2.16 -3.31 -8.61
C GLY A 153 -3.01 -3.29 -7.33
N ASN A 154 -4.26 -3.76 -7.38
CA ASN A 154 -5.12 -3.89 -6.20
C ASN A 154 -4.55 -4.93 -5.21
N LEU A 155 -3.97 -6.03 -5.67
CA LEU A 155 -3.29 -6.98 -4.81
C LEU A 155 -2.06 -6.35 -4.12
N GLY A 156 -1.30 -5.55 -4.86
CA GLY A 156 -0.22 -4.74 -4.31
C GLY A 156 -0.70 -3.75 -3.24
N LEU A 157 -1.80 -3.04 -3.52
CA LEU A 157 -2.41 -2.11 -2.56
C LEU A 157 -2.84 -2.80 -1.27
N ILE A 158 -3.48 -3.97 -1.35
CA ILE A 158 -3.88 -4.75 -0.16
C ILE A 158 -2.66 -5.10 0.68
N LYS A 159 -1.57 -5.59 0.06
CA LYS A 159 -0.30 -5.87 0.76
C LYS A 159 0.29 -4.62 1.41
N ALA A 160 0.21 -3.47 0.74
CA ALA A 160 0.66 -2.20 1.30
C ALA A 160 -0.14 -1.82 2.54
N VAL A 161 -1.47 -1.92 2.49
CA VAL A 161 -2.34 -1.63 3.64
C VAL A 161 -2.02 -2.56 4.82
N ASP A 162 -1.81 -3.85 4.58
CA ASP A 162 -1.48 -4.84 5.61
C ASP A 162 -0.16 -4.56 6.33
N LYS A 163 0.81 -3.96 5.63
CA LYS A 163 2.17 -3.77 6.14
C LYS A 163 2.50 -2.31 6.44
N PHE A 164 1.52 -1.41 6.33
CA PHE A 164 1.76 0.01 6.55
C PHE A 164 2.03 0.34 8.01
N ASP A 165 3.18 0.96 8.24
CA ASP A 165 3.60 1.44 9.56
C ASP A 165 3.66 2.98 9.53
N TYR A 166 2.64 3.61 10.11
CA TYR A 166 2.52 5.07 10.18
C TYR A 166 3.59 5.72 11.06
N THR A 167 4.26 4.95 11.94
CA THR A 167 5.29 5.49 12.84
C THR A 167 6.56 5.91 12.09
N LYS A 168 6.74 5.40 10.86
CA LYS A 168 7.89 5.73 10.00
C LYS A 168 7.78 7.11 9.33
N GLY A 169 6.64 7.79 9.44
CA GLY A 169 6.45 9.17 8.98
C GLY A 169 6.25 9.37 7.47
N TYR A 170 6.22 8.31 6.68
CA TYR A 170 5.93 8.38 5.24
C TYR A 170 4.43 8.50 4.99
N LYS A 171 4.06 9.19 3.89
CA LYS A 171 2.68 9.15 3.37
C LYS A 171 2.34 7.73 2.91
N PHE A 172 1.11 7.30 3.12
CA PHE A 172 0.67 5.99 2.66
C PHE A 172 0.83 5.83 1.14
N SER A 173 0.50 6.86 0.35
CA SER A 173 0.63 6.83 -1.11
C SER A 173 2.05 6.53 -1.59
N THR A 174 3.08 7.10 -0.95
CA THR A 174 4.48 6.83 -1.27
C THR A 174 4.83 5.37 -1.03
N TYR A 175 4.45 4.83 0.13
CA TYR A 175 4.68 3.43 0.48
C TYR A 175 3.91 2.45 -0.42
N ALA A 176 2.62 2.74 -0.66
CA ALA A 176 1.75 1.88 -1.47
C ALA A 176 2.19 1.81 -2.94
N THR A 177 2.75 2.90 -3.48
CA THR A 177 3.24 2.93 -4.86
C THR A 177 4.29 1.86 -5.13
N TRP A 178 5.18 1.58 -4.18
CA TRP A 178 6.15 0.49 -4.26
C TRP A 178 5.49 -0.88 -4.46
N TRP A 179 4.52 -1.19 -3.61
CA TRP A 179 3.80 -2.47 -3.66
C TRP A 179 2.95 -2.64 -4.92
N ILE A 180 2.37 -1.54 -5.41
CA ILE A 180 1.52 -1.55 -6.62
C ILE A 180 2.35 -1.75 -7.89
N ARG A 181 3.60 -1.25 -7.91
CA ARG A 181 4.50 -1.37 -9.07
C ARG A 181 5.14 -2.75 -9.20
N GLN A 182 5.29 -3.50 -8.14
CA GLN A 182 5.91 -4.81 -8.06
C GLN A 182 5.06 -5.91 -8.71
#